data_48bb7580a12a273214fd32f670becaeb
#
_entry.id   48bb7580a12a273214fd32f670becaeb
#
_cell.length_a   1.000
_cell.length_b   1.000
_cell.length_c   1.000
_cell.angle_alpha   90.00
_cell.angle_beta   90.00
_cell.angle_gamma   90.00
#
_symmetry.space_group_name_H-M   'P 1'
#
loop_
_entity.id
_entity.type
_entity.pdbx_description
1 polymer ?
#
loop_
_entity_poly.entity_id
_entity_poly.type
_entity_poly.pdbx_seq_one_letter_code
_entity_poly.pdbx_strand_id
1 'polypeptide(L)'
;MNSCSALFPHVSFFYKKSLLSPHFYLAVVAPAGAGKGALGFTSILLDATQEFYDRLRREQKKEYDQKLLAWEQEQQQARHAKRLPNLDLKPEEPQAQYLKISATTSKSRLIQSLAAAGEIGCCMTTTEINTLVSSLGQDCGKYEDILCKAAHHEEVSSSYKIDGDPIVVRHPHLALSIAGTQEQFRNFFRSLEVGLYSRFGIYTRQQSQLWESCAPQEGEVDLHSYFYGLGSELFEMHKLLLQSPTLVTFSPQQWQQHTAHFSLLLKRTLLEGRESSSGIVYRNGLLAMRLAAILTIFRKYTDYALSLIHIS
;
A
#
# COMPACT_ATOMS: atom_id res chain seq x y z
N MET A 1 -10.24 1.44 -4.17
CA MET A 1 -9.24 2.42 -4.62
C MET A 1 -7.94 2.36 -3.79
N ASN A 2 -7.96 2.41 -2.44
CA ASN A 2 -6.71 2.38 -1.67
C ASN A 2 -5.94 1.07 -1.87
N SER A 3 -6.57 -0.08 -1.69
CA SER A 3 -5.93 -1.39 -1.94
C SER A 3 -5.42 -1.53 -3.39
N CYS A 4 -6.13 -0.94 -4.36
CA CYS A 4 -5.69 -0.95 -5.76
C CYS A 4 -4.39 -0.18 -5.98
N SER A 5 -4.09 0.85 -5.18
CA SER A 5 -2.84 1.60 -5.33
C SER A 5 -1.59 0.73 -5.14
N ALA A 6 -1.69 -0.35 -4.36
CA ALA A 6 -0.62 -1.35 -4.21
C ALA A 6 -0.43 -2.26 -5.44
N LEU A 7 -1.30 -2.12 -6.45
CA LEU A 7 -1.19 -2.84 -7.73
C LEU A 7 -0.72 -1.94 -8.88
N PHE A 8 -0.28 -0.71 -8.58
CA PHE A 8 0.12 0.29 -9.57
C PHE A 8 1.65 0.51 -9.55
N PRO A 9 2.45 -0.47 -10.04
CA PRO A 9 3.88 -0.31 -10.14
C PRO A 9 4.21 0.81 -11.13
N HIS A 10 5.30 1.53 -10.88
CA HIS A 10 5.83 2.58 -11.77
C HIS A 10 4.83 3.71 -12.10
N VAL A 11 3.81 3.90 -11.24
CA VAL A 11 2.90 5.05 -11.35
C VAL A 11 3.36 6.15 -10.42
N SER A 12 3.61 7.33 -10.97
CA SER A 12 4.09 8.48 -10.23
C SER A 12 3.45 9.78 -10.69
N PHE A 13 3.57 10.83 -9.88
CA PHE A 13 3.17 12.19 -10.20
C PHE A 13 4.05 13.20 -9.44
N PHE A 14 4.21 14.39 -10.02
CA PHE A 14 4.86 15.48 -9.31
C PHE A 14 3.87 16.27 -8.45
N TYR A 15 4.23 16.46 -7.18
CA TYR A 15 3.51 17.35 -6.26
C TYR A 15 4.51 18.19 -5.47
N LYS A 16 4.45 19.51 -5.57
CA LYS A 16 5.42 20.47 -4.96
C LYS A 16 6.83 20.12 -5.34
N LYS A 17 7.46 19.76 -6.14
CA LYS A 17 8.85 19.37 -6.45
C LYS A 17 9.25 17.95 -6.03
N SER A 18 8.34 17.17 -5.46
CA SER A 18 8.59 15.77 -5.09
C SER A 18 7.88 14.84 -6.06
N LEU A 19 8.56 13.77 -6.47
CA LEU A 19 7.96 12.67 -7.21
C LEU A 19 7.36 11.70 -6.20
N LEU A 20 6.05 11.47 -6.30
CA LEU A 20 5.28 10.65 -5.34
C LEU A 20 4.49 9.59 -6.08
N SER A 21 4.07 8.54 -5.36
CA SER A 21 3.20 7.48 -5.85
C SER A 21 1.76 7.62 -5.34
N PRO A 22 0.78 6.91 -5.94
CA PRO A 22 -0.63 7.02 -5.55
C PRO A 22 -1.00 6.33 -4.23
N HIS A 23 -0.06 5.70 -3.53
CA HIS A 23 -0.32 5.05 -2.24
C HIS A 23 -0.76 6.06 -1.18
N PHE A 24 -1.80 5.74 -0.41
CA PHE A 24 -2.32 6.62 0.63
C PHE A 24 -2.88 5.85 1.83
N TYR A 25 -3.25 6.56 2.89
CA TYR A 25 -3.86 6.01 4.08
C TYR A 25 -5.34 6.35 4.13
N LEU A 26 -6.17 5.36 4.43
CA LEU A 26 -7.62 5.47 4.53
C LEU A 26 -8.11 5.04 5.91
N ALA A 27 -8.92 5.87 6.53
CA ALA A 27 -9.65 5.56 7.75
C ALA A 27 -11.16 5.49 7.47
N VAL A 28 -11.77 4.34 7.71
CA VAL A 28 -13.22 4.13 7.59
C VAL A 28 -13.85 4.20 8.97
N VAL A 29 -14.54 5.30 9.25
CA VAL A 29 -15.18 5.56 10.55
C VAL A 29 -16.67 5.35 10.44
N ALA A 30 -17.18 4.33 11.15
CA ALA A 30 -18.60 4.05 11.14
C ALA A 30 -19.03 3.39 12.46
N PRO A 31 -20.33 3.50 12.87
CA PRO A 31 -20.87 2.83 14.03
C PRO A 31 -20.70 1.30 13.97
N ALA A 32 -20.88 0.63 15.11
CA ALA A 32 -21.00 -0.82 15.13
C ALA A 32 -22.20 -1.26 14.27
N GLY A 33 -22.07 -2.37 13.54
CA GLY A 33 -23.14 -2.85 12.65
C GLY A 33 -23.29 -2.12 11.31
N ALA A 34 -22.55 -1.03 11.05
CA ALA A 34 -22.64 -0.26 9.78
C ALA A 34 -21.85 -0.87 8.60
N GLY A 35 -21.56 -2.17 8.63
CA GLY A 35 -20.94 -2.88 7.50
C GLY A 35 -19.45 -2.59 7.29
N LYS A 36 -18.71 -2.14 8.31
CA LYS A 36 -17.25 -1.89 8.23
C LYS A 36 -16.45 -3.11 7.76
N GLY A 37 -16.94 -4.32 8.06
CA GLY A 37 -16.34 -5.59 7.63
C GLY A 37 -16.14 -5.70 6.12
N ALA A 38 -16.94 -4.99 5.33
CA ALA A 38 -16.79 -4.93 3.88
C ALA A 38 -15.40 -4.42 3.43
N LEU A 39 -14.69 -3.67 4.28
CA LEU A 39 -13.30 -3.29 4.01
C LEU A 39 -12.39 -4.51 3.83
N GLY A 40 -12.68 -5.62 4.52
CA GLY A 40 -11.92 -6.87 4.41
C GLY A 40 -11.92 -7.46 3.00
N PHE A 41 -13.03 -7.34 2.26
CA PHE A 41 -13.12 -7.82 0.88
C PHE A 41 -12.16 -7.10 -0.06
N THR A 42 -11.76 -5.87 0.25
CA THR A 42 -10.81 -5.13 -0.60
C THR A 42 -9.42 -5.76 -0.63
N SER A 43 -9.08 -6.62 0.33
CA SER A 43 -7.81 -7.37 0.33
C SER A 43 -7.80 -8.50 -0.71
N ILE A 44 -8.98 -9.00 -1.09
CA ILE A 44 -9.14 -10.07 -2.10
C ILE A 44 -8.75 -9.55 -3.50
N LEU A 45 -8.87 -8.24 -3.74
CA LEU A 45 -8.42 -7.61 -4.99
C LEU A 45 -6.93 -7.83 -5.28
N LEU A 46 -6.13 -8.17 -4.26
CA LEU A 46 -4.70 -8.38 -4.38
C LEU A 46 -4.33 -9.85 -4.64
N ASP A 47 -5.28 -10.79 -4.52
CA ASP A 47 -5.00 -12.23 -4.48
C ASP A 47 -4.44 -12.74 -5.79
N ALA A 48 -5.04 -12.43 -6.92
CA ALA A 48 -4.56 -12.87 -8.23
C ALA A 48 -3.12 -12.39 -8.50
N THR A 49 -2.79 -11.16 -8.13
CA THR A 49 -1.44 -10.62 -8.26
C THR A 49 -0.47 -11.26 -7.26
N GLN A 50 -0.90 -11.52 -6.02
CA GLN A 50 -0.09 -12.22 -5.02
C GLN A 50 0.25 -13.63 -5.48
N GLU A 51 -0.72 -14.37 -6.02
CA GLU A 51 -0.51 -15.73 -6.57
C GLU A 51 0.51 -15.75 -7.71
N PHE A 52 0.54 -14.70 -8.53
CA PHE A 52 1.56 -14.55 -9.56
C PHE A 52 2.96 -14.40 -8.95
N TYR A 53 3.15 -13.53 -7.94
CA TYR A 53 4.44 -13.36 -7.26
C TYR A 53 4.84 -14.60 -6.48
N ASP A 54 3.89 -15.33 -5.91
CA ASP A 54 4.17 -16.58 -5.21
C ASP A 54 4.63 -17.69 -6.17
N ARG A 55 4.11 -17.72 -7.41
CA ARG A 55 4.60 -18.64 -8.45
C ARG A 55 6.00 -18.26 -8.90
N LEU A 56 6.21 -16.98 -9.21
CA LEU A 56 7.52 -16.46 -9.63
C LEU A 56 8.60 -16.78 -8.58
N ARG A 57 8.28 -16.55 -7.31
CA ARG A 57 9.18 -16.88 -6.20
C ARG A 57 9.50 -18.35 -6.13
N ARG A 58 8.52 -19.24 -6.32
CA ARG A 58 8.75 -20.69 -6.30
C ARG A 58 9.70 -21.12 -7.42
N GLU A 59 9.62 -20.52 -8.58
CA GLU A 59 10.52 -20.75 -9.70
C GLU A 59 11.93 -20.24 -9.37
N GLN A 60 12.04 -18.99 -8.93
CA GLN A 60 13.32 -18.40 -8.51
C GLN A 60 13.98 -19.20 -7.37
N LYS A 61 13.19 -19.72 -6.43
CA LYS A 61 13.71 -20.54 -5.33
C LYS A 61 14.30 -21.86 -5.82
N LYS A 62 13.66 -22.51 -6.80
CA LYS A 62 14.21 -23.72 -7.42
C LYS A 62 15.55 -23.45 -8.11
N GLU A 63 15.67 -22.36 -8.85
CA GLU A 63 16.92 -21.95 -9.48
C GLU A 63 18.00 -21.62 -8.44
N TYR A 64 17.62 -20.93 -7.38
CA TYR A 64 18.51 -20.61 -6.27
C TYR A 64 19.05 -21.89 -5.62
N ASP A 65 18.16 -22.84 -5.29
CA ASP A 65 18.54 -24.09 -4.64
C ASP A 65 19.51 -24.91 -5.52
N GLN A 66 19.31 -24.91 -6.84
CA GLN A 66 20.27 -25.56 -7.80
C GLN A 66 21.61 -24.80 -7.82
N LYS A 67 21.62 -23.50 -7.89
CA LYS A 67 22.84 -22.67 -7.86
C LYS A 67 23.58 -22.82 -6.53
N LEU A 68 22.85 -22.87 -5.42
CA LEU A 68 23.41 -23.04 -4.09
C LEU A 68 24.08 -24.40 -3.95
N LEU A 69 23.43 -25.48 -4.40
CA LEU A 69 24.02 -26.84 -4.40
C LEU A 69 25.29 -26.90 -5.24
N ALA A 70 25.27 -26.32 -6.44
CA ALA A 70 26.46 -26.30 -7.31
C ALA A 70 27.60 -25.49 -6.64
N TRP A 71 27.32 -24.38 -6.03
CA TRP A 71 28.29 -23.56 -5.30
C TRP A 71 28.86 -24.32 -4.10
N GLU A 72 28.04 -25.03 -3.31
CA GLU A 72 28.49 -25.86 -2.18
C GLU A 72 29.41 -26.99 -2.62
N GLN A 73 29.09 -27.66 -3.74
CA GLN A 73 29.93 -28.70 -4.33
C GLN A 73 31.28 -28.12 -4.76
N GLU A 74 31.30 -26.97 -5.41
CA GLU A 74 32.53 -26.29 -5.82
C GLU A 74 33.39 -25.89 -4.59
N GLN A 75 32.77 -25.39 -3.52
CA GLN A 75 33.46 -25.06 -2.27
C GLN A 75 34.11 -26.35 -1.64
N GLN A 76 33.38 -27.45 -1.64
CA GLN A 76 33.92 -28.72 -1.14
C GLN A 76 35.12 -29.19 -1.98
N GLN A 77 35.02 -29.13 -3.32
CA GLN A 77 36.13 -29.48 -4.22
C GLN A 77 37.35 -28.56 -4.02
N ALA A 78 37.12 -27.25 -3.87
CA ALA A 78 38.20 -26.30 -3.60
C ALA A 78 38.94 -26.62 -2.26
N ARG A 79 38.18 -26.97 -1.21
CA ARG A 79 38.75 -27.38 0.09
C ARG A 79 39.57 -28.69 -0.05
N HIS A 80 39.07 -29.68 -0.77
CA HIS A 80 39.81 -30.93 -1.04
C HIS A 80 41.10 -30.68 -1.85
N ALA A 81 41.05 -29.75 -2.79
CA ALA A 81 42.19 -29.33 -3.59
C ALA A 81 43.12 -28.32 -2.88
N LYS A 82 42.87 -28.01 -1.59
CA LYS A 82 43.60 -26.98 -0.79
C LYS A 82 43.64 -25.63 -1.48
N ARG A 83 42.59 -25.26 -2.25
CA ARG A 83 42.39 -23.93 -2.81
C ARG A 83 41.53 -23.12 -1.87
N LEU A 84 41.71 -21.78 -1.84
CA LEU A 84 40.81 -20.87 -1.11
C LEU A 84 39.40 -20.93 -1.72
N PRO A 85 38.35 -21.08 -0.89
CA PRO A 85 36.98 -21.05 -1.34
C PRO A 85 36.64 -19.67 -1.93
N ASN A 86 35.94 -19.61 -3.03
CA ASN A 86 35.44 -18.34 -3.58
C ASN A 86 34.09 -18.02 -2.94
N LEU A 87 34.08 -17.13 -1.92
CA LEU A 87 32.89 -16.74 -1.19
C LEU A 87 32.04 -15.71 -1.95
N ASP A 88 32.63 -14.99 -2.91
CA ASP A 88 31.98 -13.92 -3.65
C ASP A 88 30.90 -14.42 -4.64
N LEU A 89 30.91 -15.71 -4.97
CA LEU A 89 29.97 -16.35 -5.89
C LEU A 89 28.78 -17.01 -5.18
N LYS A 90 28.58 -16.77 -3.87
CA LYS A 90 27.43 -17.34 -3.17
C LYS A 90 26.12 -16.77 -3.74
N PRO A 91 25.19 -17.63 -4.21
CA PRO A 91 23.90 -17.15 -4.71
C PRO A 91 23.13 -16.38 -3.65
N GLU A 92 22.42 -15.33 -4.07
CA GLU A 92 21.53 -14.59 -3.20
C GLU A 92 20.14 -15.24 -3.15
N GLU A 93 19.57 -15.37 -1.95
CA GLU A 93 18.23 -15.94 -1.79
C GLU A 93 17.16 -14.97 -2.31
N PRO A 94 16.23 -15.44 -3.19
CA PRO A 94 15.17 -14.59 -3.70
C PRO A 94 14.23 -14.13 -2.59
N GLN A 95 14.04 -12.83 -2.50
CA GLN A 95 13.15 -12.23 -1.50
C GLN A 95 11.68 -12.45 -1.86
N ALA A 96 10.87 -12.72 -0.84
CA ALA A 96 9.43 -12.85 -1.02
C ALA A 96 8.77 -11.50 -1.13
N GLN A 97 8.04 -11.28 -2.22
CA GLN A 97 7.17 -10.12 -2.38
C GLN A 97 5.80 -10.40 -1.77
N TYR A 98 5.43 -9.63 -0.76
CA TYR A 98 4.11 -9.70 -0.13
C TYR A 98 3.38 -8.39 -0.37
N LEU A 99 2.31 -8.45 -1.18
CA LEU A 99 1.42 -7.31 -1.39
C LEU A 99 0.56 -7.03 -0.18
N LYS A 100 0.21 -8.08 0.57
CA LYS A 100 -0.62 -7.99 1.78
C LYS A 100 0.25 -8.08 3.03
N ILE A 101 0.16 -7.06 3.89
CA ILE A 101 0.85 -7.03 5.18
C ILE A 101 -0.19 -7.09 6.29
N SER A 102 0.02 -7.96 7.28
CA SER A 102 -0.83 -8.02 8.47
C SER A 102 -0.67 -6.76 9.33
N ALA A 103 -1.77 -6.27 9.91
CA ALA A 103 -1.73 -5.18 10.90
C ALA A 103 -1.02 -5.58 12.21
N THR A 104 -0.79 -6.88 12.44
CA THR A 104 -0.02 -7.40 13.58
C THR A 104 1.47 -7.53 13.30
N THR A 105 1.93 -7.05 12.13
CA THR A 105 3.33 -7.17 11.74
C THR A 105 4.25 -6.35 12.64
N SER A 106 5.45 -6.85 12.94
CA SER A 106 6.45 -6.08 13.68
C SER A 106 7.05 -4.98 12.79
N LYS A 107 7.61 -3.95 13.42
CA LYS A 107 8.34 -2.86 12.76
C LYS A 107 9.39 -3.38 11.76
N SER A 108 10.20 -4.32 12.20
CA SER A 108 11.26 -4.92 11.39
C SER A 108 10.72 -5.64 10.18
N ARG A 109 9.66 -6.41 10.36
CA ARG A 109 9.02 -7.13 9.27
C ARG A 109 8.34 -6.20 8.28
N LEU A 110 7.77 -5.08 8.74
CA LEU A 110 7.22 -4.05 7.86
C LEU A 110 8.31 -3.48 6.94
N ILE A 111 9.47 -3.08 7.50
CA ILE A 111 10.57 -2.54 6.69
C ILE A 111 11.09 -3.58 5.70
N GLN A 112 11.25 -4.85 6.11
CA GLN A 112 11.64 -5.94 5.20
C GLN A 112 10.63 -6.11 4.06
N SER A 113 9.32 -6.08 4.37
CA SER A 113 8.27 -6.22 3.36
C SER A 113 8.27 -5.05 2.38
N LEU A 114 8.47 -3.81 2.86
CA LEU A 114 8.58 -2.62 2.02
C LEU A 114 9.83 -2.67 1.13
N ALA A 115 10.95 -3.17 1.65
CA ALA A 115 12.18 -3.36 0.87
C ALA A 115 11.97 -4.39 -0.26
N ALA A 116 11.36 -5.53 0.07
CA ALA A 116 11.09 -6.60 -0.89
C ALA A 116 10.07 -6.20 -1.97
N ALA A 117 9.09 -5.37 -1.61
CA ALA A 117 8.07 -4.90 -2.55
C ALA A 117 8.59 -3.82 -3.51
N GLY A 118 9.56 -3.02 -3.09
CA GLY A 118 10.15 -1.95 -3.92
C GLY A 118 9.09 -1.02 -4.54
N GLU A 119 9.16 -0.83 -5.84
CA GLU A 119 8.26 0.04 -6.62
C GLU A 119 6.81 -0.49 -6.72
N ILE A 120 6.57 -1.76 -6.41
CA ILE A 120 5.22 -2.35 -6.44
C ILE A 120 4.42 -1.86 -5.24
N GLY A 121 5.04 -1.83 -4.07
CA GLY A 121 4.41 -1.43 -2.82
C GLY A 121 3.64 -2.55 -2.12
N CYS A 122 3.08 -2.20 -0.98
CA CYS A 122 2.33 -3.10 -0.10
C CYS A 122 1.01 -2.48 0.33
N CYS A 123 0.06 -3.33 0.74
CA CYS A 123 -1.21 -2.92 1.33
C CYS A 123 -1.37 -3.56 2.71
N MET A 124 -1.66 -2.74 3.70
CA MET A 124 -2.09 -3.18 5.03
C MET A 124 -3.55 -2.82 5.21
N THR A 125 -4.41 -3.81 5.44
CA THR A 125 -5.83 -3.61 5.65
C THR A 125 -6.26 -4.27 6.96
N THR A 126 -6.94 -3.52 7.83
CA THR A 126 -7.58 -4.06 9.02
C THR A 126 -8.99 -3.49 9.21
N THR A 127 -9.93 -4.38 9.49
CA THR A 127 -11.32 -4.00 9.81
C THR A 127 -11.48 -3.58 11.27
N GLU A 128 -10.43 -3.78 12.09
CA GLU A 128 -10.40 -3.41 13.50
C GLU A 128 -9.13 -2.63 13.83
N ILE A 129 -9.27 -1.34 14.08
CA ILE A 129 -8.16 -0.45 14.41
C ILE A 129 -7.36 -0.89 15.65
N ASN A 130 -8.02 -1.55 16.62
CA ASN A 130 -7.36 -2.01 17.85
C ASN A 130 -6.26 -3.03 17.58
N THR A 131 -6.34 -3.80 16.50
CA THR A 131 -5.27 -4.71 16.06
C THR A 131 -3.99 -3.93 15.75
N LEU A 132 -4.10 -2.83 15.03
CA LEU A 132 -2.96 -1.96 14.74
C LEU A 132 -2.45 -1.25 16.01
N VAL A 133 -3.35 -0.77 16.86
CA VAL A 133 -3.00 -0.12 18.14
C VAL A 133 -2.14 -1.05 19.00
N SER A 134 -2.53 -2.32 19.11
CA SER A 134 -1.77 -3.31 19.89
C SER A 134 -0.35 -3.51 19.35
N SER A 135 -0.19 -3.53 18.02
CA SER A 135 1.13 -3.65 17.38
C SER A 135 1.99 -2.40 17.57
N LEU A 136 1.39 -1.21 17.50
CA LEU A 136 2.09 0.05 17.74
C LEU A 136 2.60 0.18 19.17
N GLY A 137 1.85 -0.36 20.15
CA GLY A 137 2.22 -0.30 21.58
C GLY A 137 3.35 -1.26 21.99
N GLN A 138 3.56 -2.34 21.25
CA GLN A 138 4.59 -3.34 21.56
C GLN A 138 6.00 -2.92 21.14
N ASP A 139 6.13 -2.09 20.11
CA ASP A 139 7.42 -1.70 19.50
C ASP A 139 7.92 -0.30 19.94
N CYS A 140 7.91 -0.01 21.22
CA CYS A 140 8.60 1.16 21.82
C CYS A 140 8.56 2.48 20.98
N GLY A 141 7.38 2.96 20.62
CA GLY A 141 7.16 4.34 20.19
C GLY A 141 7.70 4.77 18.81
N LYS A 142 8.35 3.88 18.05
CA LYS A 142 8.94 4.22 16.74
C LYS A 142 8.20 3.66 15.52
N TYR A 143 7.16 2.88 15.71
CA TYR A 143 6.37 2.33 14.58
C TYR A 143 5.57 3.43 13.88
N GLU A 144 5.05 4.39 14.64
CA GLU A 144 4.34 5.56 14.10
C GLU A 144 5.23 6.40 13.16
N ASP A 145 6.51 6.61 13.53
CA ASP A 145 7.45 7.34 12.69
C ASP A 145 7.59 6.70 11.30
N ILE A 146 7.65 5.37 11.22
CA ILE A 146 7.70 4.66 9.96
C ILE A 146 6.43 4.86 9.13
N LEU A 147 5.26 4.78 9.75
CA LEU A 147 4.00 5.05 9.05
C LEU A 147 3.95 6.50 8.57
N CYS A 148 4.42 7.44 9.38
CA CYS A 148 4.50 8.85 9.01
C CYS A 148 5.43 9.09 7.81
N LYS A 149 6.60 8.48 7.80
CA LYS A 149 7.56 8.56 6.70
C LYS A 149 7.06 7.87 5.44
N ALA A 150 6.54 6.64 5.57
CA ALA A 150 6.02 5.87 4.44
C ALA A 150 4.83 6.57 3.75
N ALA A 151 4.00 7.32 4.48
CA ALA A 151 2.92 8.10 3.90
C ALA A 151 3.39 9.20 2.94
N HIS A 152 4.64 9.65 3.07
CA HIS A 152 5.27 10.66 2.22
C HIS A 152 6.40 10.12 1.34
N HIS A 153 6.58 8.78 1.31
CA HIS A 153 7.68 8.10 0.62
C HIS A 153 9.07 8.58 1.09
N GLU A 154 9.17 9.01 2.36
CA GLU A 154 10.43 9.38 3.00
C GLU A 154 11.17 8.12 3.44
N GLU A 155 12.50 8.16 3.39
CA GLU A 155 13.36 7.03 3.72
C GLU A 155 13.08 6.45 5.11
N VAL A 156 12.94 5.13 5.16
CA VAL A 156 12.85 4.34 6.39
C VAL A 156 13.98 3.32 6.42
N SER A 157 14.54 3.10 7.61
CA SER A 157 15.65 2.17 7.77
C SER A 157 15.54 1.38 9.07
N SER A 158 16.15 0.20 9.07
CA SER A 158 16.29 -0.64 10.24
C SER A 158 17.72 -1.12 10.35
N SER A 159 18.35 -0.83 11.49
CA SER A 159 19.67 -1.34 11.84
C SER A 159 19.50 -2.38 12.94
N TYR A 160 19.97 -3.60 12.72
CA TYR A 160 19.98 -4.64 13.73
C TYR A 160 21.36 -4.70 14.41
N LYS A 161 21.37 -4.99 15.71
CA LYS A 161 22.61 -5.18 16.46
C LYS A 161 23.31 -6.51 16.16
N ILE A 162 22.69 -7.42 15.41
CA ILE A 162 23.17 -8.77 15.17
C ILE A 162 23.23 -9.00 13.65
N ASP A 163 24.43 -9.20 13.16
CA ASP A 163 24.87 -9.71 11.85
C ASP A 163 23.93 -9.51 10.65
N GLY A 164 23.92 -8.32 10.11
CA GLY A 164 23.29 -8.02 8.82
C GLY A 164 23.45 -6.55 8.46
N ASP A 165 23.55 -6.28 7.16
CA ASP A 165 23.56 -4.92 6.64
C ASP A 165 22.23 -4.21 6.98
N PRO A 166 22.25 -2.90 7.25
CA PRO A 166 21.06 -2.13 7.54
C PRO A 166 20.12 -2.14 6.32
N ILE A 167 18.85 -2.49 6.55
CA ILE A 167 17.84 -2.39 5.50
C ILE A 167 17.43 -0.93 5.37
N VAL A 168 17.61 -0.37 4.17
CA VAL A 168 17.23 1.00 3.84
C VAL A 168 16.22 0.98 2.70
N VAL A 169 15.04 1.56 2.92
CA VAL A 169 13.99 1.74 1.91
C VAL A 169 13.86 3.22 1.62
N ARG A 170 14.39 3.66 0.49
CA ARG A 170 14.44 5.08 0.13
C ARG A 170 13.07 5.66 -0.19
N HIS A 171 12.24 4.91 -0.87
CA HIS A 171 10.91 5.32 -1.30
C HIS A 171 9.89 4.23 -0.93
N PRO A 172 9.47 4.14 0.35
CA PRO A 172 8.50 3.12 0.77
C PRO A 172 7.13 3.39 0.15
N HIS A 173 6.53 2.37 -0.45
CA HIS A 173 5.20 2.41 -1.03
C HIS A 173 4.23 1.59 -0.17
N LEU A 174 3.46 2.27 0.68
CA LEU A 174 2.51 1.65 1.59
C LEU A 174 1.11 2.24 1.41
N ALA A 175 0.15 1.38 1.08
CA ALA A 175 -1.27 1.67 1.20
C ALA A 175 -1.76 1.13 2.56
N LEU A 176 -2.45 1.95 3.36
CA LEU A 176 -2.96 1.56 4.67
C LEU A 176 -4.46 1.85 4.75
N SER A 177 -5.26 0.82 5.04
CA SER A 177 -6.70 0.93 5.26
C SER A 177 -7.06 0.42 6.65
N ILE A 178 -7.67 1.28 7.46
CA ILE A 178 -8.12 0.93 8.81
C ILE A 178 -9.61 1.25 8.99
N ALA A 179 -10.32 0.40 9.72
CA ALA A 179 -11.70 0.67 10.07
C ALA A 179 -11.93 0.59 11.59
N GLY A 180 -12.86 1.38 12.07
CA GLY A 180 -13.21 1.43 13.48
C GLY A 180 -14.42 2.29 13.77
N THR A 181 -14.83 2.32 15.05
CA THR A 181 -15.85 3.25 15.54
C THR A 181 -15.23 4.62 15.81
N GLN A 182 -16.08 5.63 15.92
CA GLN A 182 -15.64 6.99 16.23
C GLN A 182 -14.85 7.06 17.55
N GLU A 183 -15.26 6.28 18.55
CA GLU A 183 -14.58 6.21 19.85
C GLU A 183 -13.20 5.57 19.74
N GLN A 184 -13.08 4.45 19.01
CA GLN A 184 -11.80 3.79 18.76
C GLN A 184 -10.84 4.74 18.04
N PHE A 185 -11.31 5.49 17.05
CA PHE A 185 -10.50 6.49 16.36
C PHE A 185 -10.08 7.66 17.26
N ARG A 186 -10.99 8.14 18.13
CA ARG A 186 -10.63 9.17 19.10
C ARG A 186 -9.51 8.72 20.03
N ASN A 187 -9.58 7.47 20.50
CA ASN A 187 -8.57 6.92 21.40
C ASN A 187 -7.24 6.68 20.64
N PHE A 188 -7.31 6.16 19.43
CA PHE A 188 -6.14 5.95 18.57
C PHE A 188 -5.40 7.27 18.31
N PHE A 189 -6.10 8.31 17.86
CA PHE A 189 -5.46 9.57 17.52
C PHE A 189 -5.14 10.46 18.73
N ARG A 190 -5.68 10.20 19.92
CA ARG A 190 -5.25 10.86 21.16
C ARG A 190 -3.86 10.40 21.62
N SER A 191 -3.53 9.15 21.37
CA SER A 191 -2.24 8.55 21.75
C SER A 191 -1.13 8.86 20.74
N LEU A 192 -1.49 9.40 19.57
CA LEU A 192 -0.59 9.70 18.48
C LEU A 192 -0.40 11.19 18.32
N GLU A 193 0.77 11.59 17.93
CA GLU A 193 1.01 12.98 17.55
C GLU A 193 0.13 13.40 16.36
N VAL A 194 -0.21 14.67 16.28
CA VAL A 194 -1.03 15.27 15.20
C VAL A 194 -0.52 14.89 13.80
N GLY A 195 0.71 14.42 13.72
CA GLY A 195 1.37 14.02 12.49
C GLY A 195 0.69 12.89 11.73
N LEU A 196 0.39 11.76 12.35
CA LEU A 196 -0.18 10.59 11.65
C LEU A 196 -1.64 10.80 11.27
N TYR A 197 -2.46 11.40 12.15
CA TYR A 197 -3.86 11.70 11.89
C TYR A 197 -4.08 12.41 10.55
N SER A 198 -3.30 13.44 10.31
CA SER A 198 -3.46 14.29 9.12
C SER A 198 -3.04 13.61 7.81
N ARG A 199 -2.45 12.42 7.86
CA ARG A 199 -2.07 11.63 6.68
C ARG A 199 -3.17 10.71 6.18
N PHE A 200 -4.23 10.53 6.96
CA PHE A 200 -5.38 9.72 6.57
C PHE A 200 -6.42 10.51 5.81
N GLY A 201 -6.89 9.96 4.70
CA GLY A 201 -8.21 10.28 4.17
C GLY A 201 -9.27 9.63 5.04
N ILE A 202 -10.23 10.39 5.53
CA ILE A 202 -11.26 9.89 6.43
C ILE A 202 -12.56 9.71 5.66
N TYR A 203 -13.08 8.50 5.62
CA TYR A 203 -14.40 8.19 5.11
C TYR A 203 -15.34 7.87 6.27
N THR A 204 -16.44 8.59 6.36
CA THR A 204 -17.45 8.36 7.40
C THR A 204 -18.72 7.78 6.79
N ARG A 205 -19.30 6.78 7.45
CA ARG A 205 -20.58 6.20 7.10
C ARG A 205 -21.53 6.29 8.29
N GLN A 206 -22.75 6.73 8.03
CA GLN A 206 -23.83 6.67 9.01
C GLN A 206 -24.51 5.29 8.90
N GLN A 207 -25.02 4.79 10.03
CA GLN A 207 -25.79 3.57 10.03
C GLN A 207 -27.20 3.85 9.50
N SER A 208 -27.71 2.98 8.64
CA SER A 208 -29.14 2.97 8.31
C SER A 208 -29.95 2.66 9.57
N GLN A 209 -31.02 3.40 9.79
CA GLN A 209 -31.98 3.14 10.87
C GLN A 209 -33.06 2.14 10.44
N LEU A 210 -33.05 1.72 9.20
CA LEU A 210 -34.00 0.76 8.65
C LEU A 210 -33.37 -0.63 8.67
N TRP A 211 -34.16 -1.62 9.13
CA TRP A 211 -33.80 -3.02 8.97
C TRP A 211 -33.97 -3.41 7.50
N GLU A 212 -32.90 -3.87 6.89
CA GLU A 212 -32.91 -4.42 5.54
C GLU A 212 -33.00 -5.95 5.62
N SER A 213 -33.76 -6.57 4.69
CA SER A 213 -33.86 -8.04 4.63
C SER A 213 -32.49 -8.66 4.39
N CYS A 214 -32.16 -9.68 5.17
CA CYS A 214 -30.98 -10.51 4.97
C CYS A 214 -31.28 -11.79 4.17
N ALA A 215 -32.49 -11.91 3.59
CA ALA A 215 -32.85 -13.06 2.78
C ALA A 215 -32.04 -13.07 1.46
N PRO A 216 -31.52 -14.23 1.04
CA PRO A 216 -30.83 -14.35 -0.24
C PRO A 216 -31.75 -13.90 -1.38
N GLN A 217 -31.18 -13.16 -2.34
CA GLN A 217 -31.88 -12.74 -3.54
C GLN A 217 -31.50 -13.65 -4.70
N GLU A 218 -32.45 -13.87 -5.63
CA GLU A 218 -32.17 -14.65 -6.84
C GLU A 218 -31.12 -13.93 -7.68
N GLY A 219 -30.05 -14.64 -8.07
CA GLY A 219 -28.93 -14.06 -8.81
C GLY A 219 -27.88 -13.33 -7.95
N GLU A 220 -27.97 -13.41 -6.62
CA GLU A 220 -26.96 -12.84 -5.73
C GLU A 220 -25.60 -13.52 -5.94
N VAL A 221 -24.57 -12.71 -6.15
CA VAL A 221 -23.21 -13.20 -6.36
C VAL A 221 -22.47 -13.21 -5.03
N ASP A 222 -21.75 -14.30 -4.75
CA ASP A 222 -20.84 -14.35 -3.61
C ASP A 222 -19.78 -13.24 -3.70
N LEU A 223 -19.71 -12.42 -2.65
CA LEU A 223 -18.80 -11.26 -2.62
C LEU A 223 -17.33 -11.67 -2.76
N HIS A 224 -16.94 -12.84 -2.25
CA HIS A 224 -15.57 -13.30 -2.41
C HIS A 224 -15.24 -13.53 -3.88
N SER A 225 -16.07 -14.27 -4.59
CA SER A 225 -15.91 -14.55 -6.02
C SER A 225 -15.96 -13.27 -6.85
N TYR A 226 -16.87 -12.34 -6.51
CA TYR A 226 -16.95 -11.03 -7.16
C TYR A 226 -15.67 -10.22 -7.02
N PHE A 227 -15.15 -10.07 -5.79
CA PHE A 227 -13.90 -9.33 -5.56
C PHE A 227 -12.67 -10.02 -6.15
N TYR A 228 -12.65 -11.36 -6.18
CA TYR A 228 -11.58 -12.11 -6.84
C TYR A 228 -11.59 -11.90 -8.37
N GLY A 229 -12.79 -11.89 -9.00
CA GLY A 229 -12.95 -11.55 -10.41
C GLY A 229 -12.40 -10.16 -10.74
N LEU A 230 -12.79 -9.14 -9.95
CA LEU A 230 -12.21 -7.80 -10.09
C LEU A 230 -10.69 -7.79 -9.86
N GLY A 231 -10.19 -8.59 -8.91
CA GLY A 231 -8.76 -8.76 -8.66
C GLY A 231 -8.01 -9.31 -9.87
N SER A 232 -8.63 -10.22 -10.61
CA SER A 232 -8.06 -10.77 -11.85
C SER A 232 -7.95 -9.72 -12.95
N GLU A 233 -8.96 -8.85 -13.11
CA GLU A 233 -8.87 -7.70 -14.03
C GLU A 233 -7.78 -6.70 -13.60
N LEU A 234 -7.67 -6.44 -12.30
CA LEU A 234 -6.61 -5.59 -11.77
C LEU A 234 -5.22 -6.18 -11.97
N PHE A 235 -5.09 -7.49 -12.00
CA PHE A 235 -3.83 -8.16 -12.33
C PHE A 235 -3.41 -7.91 -13.78
N GLU A 236 -4.35 -7.93 -14.74
CA GLU A 236 -4.06 -7.57 -16.13
C GLU A 236 -3.56 -6.12 -16.24
N MET A 237 -4.20 -5.21 -15.52
CA MET A 237 -3.74 -3.82 -15.42
C MET A 237 -2.36 -3.70 -14.79
N HIS A 238 -2.09 -4.47 -13.74
CA HIS A 238 -0.78 -4.54 -13.09
C HIS A 238 0.32 -4.95 -14.08
N LYS A 239 0.09 -5.98 -14.90
CA LYS A 239 1.04 -6.43 -15.94
C LYS A 239 1.31 -5.33 -16.98
N LEU A 240 0.28 -4.60 -17.39
CA LEU A 240 0.44 -3.46 -18.30
C LEU A 240 1.32 -2.38 -17.68
N LEU A 241 1.11 -2.05 -16.42
CA LEU A 241 1.86 -1.01 -15.71
C LEU A 241 3.32 -1.40 -15.45
N LEU A 242 3.62 -2.67 -15.25
CA LEU A 242 5.01 -3.17 -15.15
C LEU A 242 5.80 -2.86 -16.42
N GLN A 243 5.15 -2.85 -17.58
CA GLN A 243 5.79 -2.60 -18.88
C GLN A 243 5.67 -1.14 -19.34
N SER A 244 4.80 -0.34 -18.71
CA SER A 244 4.47 1.03 -19.13
C SER A 244 4.49 1.99 -17.94
N PRO A 245 5.70 2.44 -17.51
CA PRO A 245 5.81 3.46 -16.47
C PRO A 245 4.96 4.69 -16.79
N THR A 246 4.21 5.17 -15.83
CA THR A 246 3.19 6.18 -16.06
C THR A 246 3.37 7.38 -15.14
N LEU A 247 3.63 8.54 -15.73
CA LEU A 247 3.64 9.83 -15.05
C LEU A 247 2.27 10.51 -15.22
N VAL A 248 1.53 10.66 -14.12
CA VAL A 248 0.24 11.35 -14.10
C VAL A 248 0.46 12.83 -13.83
N THR A 249 -0.23 13.68 -14.57
CA THR A 249 -0.19 15.13 -14.37
C THR A 249 -1.57 15.74 -14.51
N PHE A 250 -1.81 16.84 -13.82
CA PHE A 250 -2.97 17.69 -14.07
C PHE A 250 -2.70 18.64 -15.22
N SER A 251 -3.72 18.92 -16.02
CA SER A 251 -3.69 20.04 -16.97
C SER A 251 -3.56 21.38 -16.22
N PRO A 252 -3.15 22.47 -16.89
CA PRO A 252 -3.11 23.80 -16.27
C PRO A 252 -4.45 24.20 -15.65
N GLN A 253 -5.58 23.88 -16.30
CA GLN A 253 -6.91 24.15 -15.81
C GLN A 253 -7.23 23.35 -14.53
N GLN A 254 -6.86 22.07 -14.47
CA GLN A 254 -7.05 21.22 -13.28
C GLN A 254 -6.19 21.73 -12.11
N TRP A 255 -4.95 22.16 -12.35
CA TRP A 255 -4.12 22.80 -11.33
C TRP A 255 -4.74 24.10 -10.79
N GLN A 256 -5.33 24.92 -11.67
CA GLN A 256 -6.04 26.13 -11.26
C GLN A 256 -7.25 25.80 -10.37
N GLN A 257 -8.06 24.82 -10.76
CA GLN A 257 -9.20 24.36 -9.95
C GLN A 257 -8.75 23.80 -8.59
N HIS A 258 -7.72 22.97 -8.57
CA HIS A 258 -7.13 22.43 -7.33
C HIS A 258 -6.66 23.56 -6.41
N THR A 259 -5.91 24.53 -6.94
CA THR A 259 -5.41 25.66 -6.19
C THR A 259 -6.56 26.53 -5.63
N ALA A 260 -7.55 26.85 -6.45
CA ALA A 260 -8.72 27.64 -6.02
C ALA A 260 -9.49 26.95 -4.89
N HIS A 261 -9.76 25.63 -5.03
CA HIS A 261 -10.49 24.86 -4.03
C HIS A 261 -9.75 24.82 -2.68
N PHE A 262 -8.48 24.44 -2.66
CA PHE A 262 -7.72 24.28 -1.43
C PHE A 262 -7.32 25.64 -0.80
N SER A 263 -7.15 26.70 -1.59
CA SER A 263 -6.98 28.07 -1.07
C SER A 263 -8.24 28.54 -0.35
N LEU A 264 -9.43 28.30 -0.91
CA LEU A 264 -10.69 28.63 -0.26
C LEU A 264 -10.89 27.85 1.06
N LEU A 265 -10.58 26.54 1.03
CA LEU A 265 -10.70 25.69 2.21
C LEU A 265 -9.72 26.14 3.32
N LEU A 266 -8.48 26.45 2.96
CA LEU A 266 -7.48 26.97 3.89
C LEU A 266 -7.92 28.29 4.51
N LYS A 267 -8.40 29.23 3.68
CA LYS A 267 -8.92 30.52 4.16
C LYS A 267 -10.06 30.35 5.17
N ARG A 268 -11.01 29.45 4.89
CA ARG A 268 -12.11 29.15 5.83
C ARG A 268 -11.58 28.59 7.16
N THR A 269 -10.66 27.60 7.09
CA THR A 269 -10.04 26.98 8.26
C THR A 269 -9.34 28.02 9.16
N LEU A 270 -8.64 28.98 8.57
CA LEU A 270 -7.96 30.05 9.29
C LEU A 270 -8.96 31.06 9.89
N LEU A 271 -10.00 31.43 9.15
CA LEU A 271 -11.03 32.33 9.64
C LEU A 271 -11.86 31.77 10.82
N GLU A 272 -11.97 30.44 10.89
CA GLU A 272 -12.60 29.71 11.99
C GLU A 272 -11.67 29.55 13.22
N GLY A 273 -10.49 30.14 13.21
CA GLY A 273 -9.48 30.00 14.29
C GLY A 273 -8.89 28.60 14.45
N ARG A 274 -8.96 27.77 13.40
CA ARG A 274 -8.46 26.40 13.41
C ARG A 274 -7.10 26.29 12.75
N GLU A 275 -6.15 27.10 13.14
CA GLU A 275 -4.80 27.12 12.55
C GLU A 275 -4.09 25.76 12.62
N SER A 276 -4.27 25.02 13.73
CA SER A 276 -3.74 23.67 13.90
C SER A 276 -4.24 22.66 12.84
N SER A 277 -5.39 22.95 12.22
CA SER A 277 -5.97 22.11 11.16
C SER A 277 -5.48 22.46 9.75
N SER A 278 -4.70 23.51 9.57
CA SER A 278 -4.16 23.92 8.26
C SER A 278 -3.31 22.83 7.60
N GLY A 279 -2.55 22.05 8.40
CA GLY A 279 -1.80 20.90 7.95
C GLY A 279 -2.66 19.82 7.29
N ILE A 280 -3.90 19.62 7.74
CA ILE A 280 -4.87 18.68 7.16
C ILE A 280 -5.27 19.15 5.77
N VAL A 281 -5.53 20.46 5.58
CA VAL A 281 -5.91 21.03 4.28
C VAL A 281 -4.81 20.78 3.23
N TYR A 282 -3.55 21.03 3.59
CA TYR A 282 -2.43 20.76 2.68
C TYR A 282 -2.31 19.30 2.30
N ARG A 283 -2.54 18.38 3.24
CA ARG A 283 -2.48 16.93 2.99
C ARG A 283 -3.67 16.42 2.20
N ASN A 284 -4.84 17.01 2.37
CA ASN A 284 -6.00 16.72 1.53
C ASN A 284 -5.78 17.14 0.07
N GLY A 285 -5.03 18.22 -0.18
CA GLY A 285 -4.60 18.57 -1.54
C GLY A 285 -3.74 17.48 -2.19
N LEU A 286 -2.80 16.90 -1.44
CA LEU A 286 -2.03 15.75 -1.92
C LEU A 286 -2.90 14.49 -2.10
N LEU A 287 -3.82 14.22 -1.18
CA LEU A 287 -4.74 13.08 -1.28
C LEU A 287 -5.61 13.19 -2.54
N ALA A 288 -6.11 14.39 -2.86
CA ALA A 288 -6.88 14.63 -4.08
C ALA A 288 -6.06 14.26 -5.34
N MET A 289 -4.76 14.60 -5.38
CA MET A 289 -3.88 14.21 -6.49
C MET A 289 -3.66 12.69 -6.55
N ARG A 290 -3.50 12.02 -5.41
CA ARG A 290 -3.39 10.56 -5.34
C ARG A 290 -4.64 9.86 -5.88
N LEU A 291 -5.82 10.31 -5.48
CA LEU A 291 -7.09 9.79 -5.96
C LEU A 291 -7.28 10.02 -7.47
N ALA A 292 -6.91 11.22 -7.94
CA ALA A 292 -6.94 11.53 -9.37
C ALA A 292 -5.98 10.64 -10.17
N ALA A 293 -4.79 10.34 -9.64
CA ALA A 293 -3.85 9.43 -10.27
C ALA A 293 -4.45 8.02 -10.40
N ILE A 294 -5.06 7.50 -9.33
CA ILE A 294 -5.73 6.18 -9.34
C ILE A 294 -6.84 6.14 -10.41
N LEU A 295 -7.70 7.17 -10.45
CA LEU A 295 -8.78 7.25 -11.44
C LEU A 295 -8.25 7.36 -12.88
N THR A 296 -7.15 8.06 -13.07
CA THR A 296 -6.49 8.18 -14.39
C THR A 296 -5.96 6.83 -14.87
N ILE A 297 -5.40 6.03 -13.97
CA ILE A 297 -4.92 4.68 -14.30
C ILE A 297 -6.09 3.76 -14.69
N PHE A 298 -7.20 3.79 -13.98
CA PHE A 298 -8.39 3.02 -14.37
C PHE A 298 -8.87 3.41 -15.76
N ARG A 299 -8.93 4.70 -16.09
CA ARG A 299 -9.32 5.17 -17.43
C ARG A 299 -8.32 4.71 -18.50
N LYS A 300 -7.01 4.88 -18.24
CA LYS A 300 -5.96 4.41 -19.15
C LYS A 300 -6.11 2.93 -19.49
N TYR A 301 -6.41 2.09 -18.48
CA TYR A 301 -6.61 0.66 -18.68
C TYR A 301 -7.88 0.35 -19.48
N THR A 302 -8.98 1.05 -19.19
CA THR A 302 -10.24 0.89 -19.93
C THR A 302 -10.05 1.24 -21.41
N ASP A 303 -9.40 2.35 -21.71
CA ASP A 303 -9.12 2.78 -23.08
C ASP A 303 -8.22 1.77 -23.82
N TYR A 304 -7.20 1.24 -23.13
CA TYR A 304 -6.34 0.18 -23.67
C TYR A 304 -7.10 -1.11 -23.95
N ALA A 305 -7.92 -1.58 -23.02
CA ALA A 305 -8.73 -2.79 -23.21
C ALA A 305 -9.73 -2.67 -24.37
N LEU A 306 -10.38 -1.51 -24.51
CA LEU A 306 -11.27 -1.21 -25.63
C LEU A 306 -10.52 -1.18 -26.96
N SER A 307 -9.29 -0.66 -27.02
CA SER A 307 -8.48 -0.63 -28.24
C SER A 307 -8.15 -2.03 -28.75
N LEU A 308 -7.93 -3.00 -27.86
CA LEU A 308 -7.67 -4.40 -28.25
C LEU A 308 -8.89 -5.08 -28.87
N ILE A 309 -10.10 -4.73 -28.42
CA ILE A 309 -11.36 -5.28 -28.97
C ILE A 309 -11.60 -4.79 -30.41
N HIS A 310 -11.16 -3.58 -30.73
CA HIS A 310 -11.30 -3.01 -32.07
C HIS A 310 -10.27 -3.49 -33.11
N ILE A 311 -9.21 -4.15 -32.66
CA ILE A 311 -8.13 -4.69 -33.53
C ILE A 311 -8.37 -6.18 -33.86
N SER A 312 -9.21 -6.86 -33.10
CA SER A 312 -9.60 -8.28 -33.31
C SER A 312 -10.86 -8.40 -34.12
#